data_d34411bf1b95ceb6d20d86b2f59f8e34
#
_entry.id   d34411bf1b95ceb6d20d86b2f59f8e34
#
_cell.length_a   1.000
_cell.length_b   1.000
_cell.length_c   1.000
_cell.angle_alpha   90.00
_cell.angle_beta   90.00
_cell.angle_gamma   90.00
#
_symmetry.space_group_name_H-M   'P 1'
#
loop_
_entity.id
_entity.type
_entity.pdbx_description
1 polymer ?
#
loop_
_entity_poly.entity_id
_entity_poly.type
_entity_poly.pdbx_seq_one_letter_code
_entity_poly.pdbx_strand_id
1 'polypeptide(L)'
;MYKIVNAECLADKIYLMDVEAPRVARACQPGEFVIVKMDEVGERIPLTICDFDREKGLVTIVFQIVGASTMRMAELKAGDYFQDFVGPLGQPSEFVKEDLEEVKKRKYLFVAGGVGSAPVYPQVKCMHEHGIDVDVIEGSKTKSLLILEDKLKAVAGNLYVTTDDGSYERKGMVTEVIKDLVENQGKKYDVCVAIGPMIMMKFVCKLTKELGIPTIVSLNPIMVDGTGMCGACRVSVGGEVKFACVDGPEFDGHLVDFDQAMKRQQMYKTEEGRAILKFQEGKTHHGGCGNCGGEE
;
A
#
# COMPACT_ATOMS: atom_id res chain seq x y z
N MET A 1 -14.01 -3.56 19.19
CA MET A 1 -12.73 -2.82 19.22
C MET A 1 -11.59 -3.80 18.96
N TYR A 2 -10.56 -3.38 18.26
CA TYR A 2 -9.44 -4.20 17.81
C TYR A 2 -8.15 -3.65 18.42
N LYS A 3 -7.48 -4.47 19.25
CA LYS A 3 -6.33 -4.05 20.04
C LYS A 3 -5.08 -3.93 19.16
N ILE A 4 -4.35 -2.84 19.31
CA ILE A 4 -3.02 -2.66 18.74
C ILE A 4 -2.04 -3.33 19.71
N VAL A 5 -1.33 -4.36 19.28
CA VAL A 5 -0.37 -5.09 20.11
C VAL A 5 1.06 -4.60 19.91
N ASN A 6 1.35 -4.01 18.76
CA ASN A 6 2.62 -3.38 18.44
C ASN A 6 2.36 -2.11 17.61
N ALA A 7 3.17 -1.08 17.81
CA ALA A 7 3.18 0.13 17.00
C ALA A 7 4.63 0.61 16.90
N GLU A 8 5.13 0.71 15.67
CA GLU A 8 6.52 1.01 15.36
C GLU A 8 6.63 2.06 14.25
N CYS A 9 7.58 2.97 14.38
CA CYS A 9 7.95 3.91 13.33
C CYS A 9 9.07 3.28 12.47
N LEU A 10 8.73 2.87 11.25
CA LEU A 10 9.69 2.24 10.32
C LEU A 10 10.62 3.26 9.66
N ALA A 11 10.08 4.43 9.33
CA ALA A 11 10.78 5.52 8.66
C ALA A 11 10.09 6.85 8.97
N ASP A 12 10.63 7.97 8.51
CA ASP A 12 9.97 9.28 8.69
C ASP A 12 8.54 9.23 8.14
N LYS A 13 7.57 9.46 9.03
CA LYS A 13 6.12 9.44 8.74
C LYS A 13 5.57 8.10 8.25
N ILE A 14 6.30 6.98 8.42
CA ILE A 14 5.81 5.64 8.05
C ILE A 14 5.78 4.76 9.31
N TYR A 15 4.63 4.18 9.57
CA TYR A 15 4.34 3.41 10.77
C TYR A 15 3.83 2.02 10.42
N LEU A 16 4.20 1.07 11.28
CA LEU A 16 3.68 -0.31 11.27
C LEU A 16 2.86 -0.52 12.54
N MET A 17 1.73 -1.21 12.39
CA MET A 17 0.94 -1.65 13.54
C MET A 17 0.53 -3.11 13.36
N ASP A 18 0.70 -3.90 14.43
CA ASP A 18 0.13 -5.24 14.54
C ASP A 18 -1.17 -5.16 15.34
N VAL A 19 -2.24 -5.65 14.74
CA VAL A 19 -3.60 -5.53 15.27
C VAL A 19 -4.18 -6.92 15.54
N GLU A 20 -4.73 -7.11 16.74
CA GLU A 20 -5.45 -8.34 17.09
C GLU A 20 -6.80 -8.40 16.39
N ALA A 21 -6.85 -9.18 15.31
CA ALA A 21 -8.01 -9.36 14.43
C ALA A 21 -8.12 -10.81 13.94
N PRO A 22 -8.40 -11.78 14.83
CA PRO A 22 -8.25 -13.22 14.52
C PRO A 22 -9.17 -13.71 13.41
N ARG A 23 -10.32 -13.08 13.19
CA ARG A 23 -11.21 -13.45 12.07
C ARG A 23 -10.62 -13.00 10.74
N VAL A 24 -10.07 -11.77 10.69
CA VAL A 24 -9.39 -11.23 9.50
C VAL A 24 -8.13 -12.04 9.21
N ALA A 25 -7.27 -12.24 10.22
CA ALA A 25 -6.01 -12.98 10.08
C ALA A 25 -6.19 -14.40 9.50
N ARG A 26 -7.29 -15.10 9.89
CA ARG A 26 -7.59 -16.43 9.37
C ARG A 26 -8.07 -16.43 7.93
N ALA A 27 -8.77 -15.40 7.51
CA ALA A 27 -9.43 -15.33 6.20
C ALA A 27 -8.59 -14.63 5.14
N CYS A 28 -7.72 -13.68 5.54
CA CYS A 28 -7.01 -12.83 4.59
C CYS A 28 -5.94 -13.56 3.78
N GLN A 29 -5.71 -13.02 2.59
CA GLN A 29 -4.74 -13.48 1.61
C GLN A 29 -3.94 -12.28 1.05
N PRO A 30 -2.78 -12.52 0.41
CA PRO A 30 -2.01 -11.47 -0.26
C PRO A 30 -2.85 -10.68 -1.26
N GLY A 31 -2.64 -9.37 -1.34
CA GLY A 31 -3.38 -8.45 -2.22
C GLY A 31 -4.63 -7.84 -1.62
N GLU A 32 -5.17 -8.40 -0.55
CA GLU A 32 -6.34 -7.87 0.16
C GLU A 32 -5.99 -6.73 1.11
N PHE A 33 -7.00 -5.97 1.52
CA PHE A 33 -6.88 -4.82 2.40
C PHE A 33 -7.92 -4.84 3.52
N VAL A 34 -7.76 -3.93 4.46
CA VAL A 34 -8.73 -3.66 5.53
C VAL A 34 -9.14 -2.19 5.49
N ILE A 35 -10.31 -1.89 6.06
CA ILE A 35 -10.68 -0.52 6.41
C ILE A 35 -10.62 -0.38 7.92
N VAL A 36 -9.83 0.58 8.38
CA VAL A 36 -9.72 0.92 9.79
C VAL A 36 -10.47 2.19 10.13
N LYS A 37 -11.01 2.28 11.35
CA LYS A 37 -11.64 3.47 11.91
C LYS A 37 -11.20 3.60 13.36
N MET A 38 -10.69 4.76 13.75
CA MET A 38 -10.12 4.96 15.09
C MET A 38 -11.20 5.08 16.17
N ASP A 39 -12.24 5.89 15.91
CA ASP A 39 -13.31 6.22 16.86
C ASP A 39 -14.62 6.56 16.12
N GLU A 40 -15.67 6.94 16.85
CA GLU A 40 -16.99 7.23 16.27
C GLU A 40 -17.00 8.33 15.20
N VAL A 41 -16.13 9.32 15.34
CA VAL A 41 -15.99 10.46 14.41
C VAL A 41 -14.84 10.29 13.42
N GLY A 42 -14.05 9.22 13.55
CA GLY A 42 -12.90 8.92 12.70
C GLY A 42 -13.30 8.58 11.27
N GLU A 43 -12.45 8.96 10.33
CA GLU A 43 -12.58 8.55 8.93
C GLU A 43 -12.30 7.05 8.76
N ARG A 44 -12.86 6.50 7.70
CA ARG A 44 -12.59 5.12 7.26
C ARG A 44 -11.39 5.13 6.33
N ILE A 45 -10.31 4.46 6.74
CA ILE A 45 -9.01 4.47 6.05
C ILE A 45 -8.75 3.07 5.47
N PRO A 46 -8.64 2.93 4.14
CA PRO A 46 -8.24 1.66 3.52
C PRO A 46 -6.73 1.47 3.67
N LEU A 47 -6.31 0.32 4.16
CA LEU A 47 -4.91 -0.06 4.33
C LEU A 47 -4.70 -1.49 3.85
N THR A 48 -3.71 -1.68 2.99
CA THR A 48 -3.35 -3.02 2.52
C THR A 48 -2.78 -3.84 3.68
N ILE A 49 -3.12 -5.12 3.72
CA ILE A 49 -2.56 -6.07 4.67
C ILE A 49 -1.09 -6.31 4.28
N CYS A 50 -0.17 -5.94 5.18
CA CYS A 50 1.27 -6.09 4.97
C CYS A 50 1.76 -7.49 5.39
N ASP A 51 1.21 -8.03 6.44
CA ASP A 51 1.52 -9.38 6.94
C ASP A 51 0.37 -9.89 7.81
N PHE A 52 0.36 -11.18 8.09
CA PHE A 52 -0.60 -11.77 9.01
C PHE A 52 -0.05 -13.04 9.66
N ASP A 53 -0.45 -13.26 10.90
CA ASP A 53 -0.17 -14.47 11.67
C ASP A 53 -1.50 -15.13 12.06
N ARG A 54 -1.84 -16.23 11.39
CA ARG A 54 -3.10 -16.94 11.59
C ARG A 54 -3.20 -17.61 12.97
N GLU A 55 -2.08 -18.04 13.53
CA GLU A 55 -2.03 -18.71 14.83
C GLU A 55 -2.22 -17.70 15.96
N LYS A 56 -1.51 -16.57 15.89
CA LYS A 56 -1.65 -15.49 16.87
C LYS A 56 -2.87 -14.61 16.63
N GLY A 57 -3.51 -14.71 15.46
CA GLY A 57 -4.65 -13.87 15.10
C GLY A 57 -4.28 -12.41 14.88
N LEU A 58 -3.09 -12.13 14.36
CA LEU A 58 -2.56 -10.79 14.14
C LEU A 58 -2.60 -10.42 12.66
N VAL A 59 -2.91 -9.16 12.39
CA VAL A 59 -2.80 -8.55 11.06
C VAL A 59 -1.89 -7.34 11.17
N THR A 60 -0.88 -7.28 10.31
CA THR A 60 0.05 -6.16 10.22
C THR A 60 -0.38 -5.19 9.13
N ILE A 61 -0.51 -3.93 9.48
CA ILE A 61 -0.75 -2.82 8.56
C ILE A 61 0.42 -1.84 8.58
N VAL A 62 0.71 -1.26 7.43
CA VAL A 62 1.71 -0.17 7.30
C VAL A 62 1.03 1.02 6.65
N PHE A 63 1.26 2.20 7.18
CA PHE A 63 0.69 3.42 6.64
C PHE A 63 1.67 4.58 6.70
N GLN A 64 1.47 5.54 5.81
CA GLN A 64 2.19 6.80 5.78
C GLN A 64 1.29 7.94 6.26
N ILE A 65 1.86 8.87 7.01
CA ILE A 65 1.17 10.12 7.36
C ILE A 65 1.01 10.97 6.10
N VAL A 66 -0.24 11.12 5.65
CA VAL A 66 -0.59 11.93 4.49
C VAL A 66 -1.67 12.98 4.79
N GLY A 67 -2.40 12.84 5.89
CA GLY A 67 -3.51 13.72 6.28
C GLY A 67 -3.78 13.67 7.78
N ALA A 68 -4.76 14.46 8.25
CA ALA A 68 -5.10 14.60 9.67
C ALA A 68 -5.43 13.24 10.33
N SER A 69 -6.15 12.36 9.64
CA SER A 69 -6.53 11.04 10.17
C SER A 69 -5.33 10.13 10.37
N THR A 70 -4.39 10.11 9.43
CA THR A 70 -3.15 9.34 9.59
C THR A 70 -2.18 9.98 10.59
N MET A 71 -2.22 11.31 10.79
CA MET A 71 -1.52 11.98 11.90
C MET A 71 -2.04 11.51 13.26
N ARG A 72 -3.37 11.45 13.44
CA ARG A 72 -4.00 10.92 14.66
C ARG A 72 -3.66 9.44 14.85
N MET A 73 -3.72 8.66 13.79
CA MET A 73 -3.41 7.23 13.84
C MET A 73 -1.97 6.97 14.28
N ALA A 74 -1.01 7.80 13.87
CA ALA A 74 0.39 7.70 14.28
C ALA A 74 0.64 8.02 15.78
N GLU A 75 -0.36 8.57 16.49
CA GLU A 75 -0.29 8.79 17.94
C GLU A 75 -0.71 7.56 18.75
N LEU A 76 -1.38 6.60 18.13
CA LEU A 76 -1.80 5.35 18.74
C LEU A 76 -0.57 4.47 19.06
N LYS A 77 -0.64 3.77 20.18
CA LYS A 77 0.43 2.93 20.72
C LYS A 77 -0.06 1.51 20.99
N ALA A 78 0.88 0.64 21.26
CA ALA A 78 0.56 -0.69 21.80
C ALA A 78 -0.30 -0.55 23.06
N GLY A 79 -1.44 -1.25 23.08
CA GLY A 79 -2.47 -1.16 24.12
C GLY A 79 -3.69 -0.34 23.73
N ASP A 80 -3.59 0.55 22.74
CA ASP A 80 -4.71 1.28 22.18
C ASP A 80 -5.56 0.40 21.25
N TYR A 81 -6.66 0.94 20.74
CA TYR A 81 -7.64 0.19 19.94
C TYR A 81 -8.10 0.96 18.72
N PHE A 82 -8.35 0.24 17.64
CA PHE A 82 -9.25 0.69 16.59
C PHE A 82 -10.70 0.34 16.96
N GLN A 83 -11.62 1.24 16.67
CA GLN A 83 -13.06 0.96 16.81
C GLN A 83 -13.48 -0.10 15.81
N ASP A 84 -13.15 0.12 14.52
CA ASP A 84 -13.47 -0.82 13.45
C ASP A 84 -12.17 -1.26 12.73
N PHE A 85 -12.16 -2.54 12.37
CA PHE A 85 -11.12 -3.17 11.55
C PHE A 85 -11.82 -4.17 10.63
N VAL A 86 -12.29 -3.66 9.50
CA VAL A 86 -13.18 -4.38 8.58
C VAL A 86 -12.36 -5.03 7.48
N GLY A 87 -12.50 -6.33 7.32
CA GLY A 87 -11.78 -7.08 6.29
C GLY A 87 -11.85 -8.61 6.49
N PRO A 88 -11.15 -9.38 5.63
CA PRO A 88 -10.45 -8.90 4.44
C PRO A 88 -11.43 -8.33 3.42
N LEU A 89 -10.97 -7.34 2.64
CA LEU A 89 -11.70 -6.68 1.58
C LEU A 89 -10.88 -6.73 0.28
N GLY A 90 -11.56 -6.54 -0.83
CA GLY A 90 -10.97 -6.67 -2.15
C GLY A 90 -10.87 -8.11 -2.62
N GLN A 91 -10.12 -8.31 -3.69
CA GLN A 91 -9.80 -9.61 -4.25
C GLN A 91 -8.36 -9.97 -3.90
N PRO A 92 -8.07 -11.22 -3.52
CA PRO A 92 -6.70 -11.67 -3.38
C PRO A 92 -5.97 -11.60 -4.72
N SER A 93 -4.64 -11.49 -4.67
CA SER A 93 -3.79 -11.47 -5.86
C SER A 93 -4.08 -12.67 -6.77
N GLU A 94 -4.02 -12.46 -8.08
CA GLU A 94 -4.47 -13.45 -9.08
C GLU A 94 -3.76 -14.80 -8.92
N PHE A 95 -2.44 -14.79 -8.66
CA PHE A 95 -1.66 -16.00 -8.47
C PHE A 95 -2.15 -16.91 -7.31
N VAL A 96 -2.86 -16.34 -6.33
CA VAL A 96 -3.44 -17.10 -5.21
C VAL A 96 -4.62 -17.97 -5.67
N LYS A 97 -5.30 -17.57 -6.75
CA LYS A 97 -6.48 -18.25 -7.31
C LYS A 97 -6.11 -19.27 -8.39
N GLU A 98 -4.89 -19.20 -8.90
CA GLU A 98 -4.41 -20.03 -10.00
C GLU A 98 -3.83 -21.36 -9.49
N ASP A 99 -3.69 -22.32 -10.40
CA ASP A 99 -2.98 -23.55 -10.12
C ASP A 99 -1.49 -23.28 -9.82
N LEU A 100 -0.99 -23.77 -8.71
CA LEU A 100 0.36 -23.51 -8.23
C LEU A 100 1.44 -23.94 -9.23
N GLU A 101 1.23 -25.05 -9.95
CA GLU A 101 2.20 -25.53 -10.94
C GLU A 101 2.25 -24.64 -12.18
N GLU A 102 1.17 -23.94 -12.52
CA GLU A 102 1.17 -22.93 -13.58
C GLU A 102 1.86 -21.63 -13.10
N VAL A 103 1.63 -21.24 -11.85
CA VAL A 103 2.31 -20.09 -11.23
C VAL A 103 3.82 -20.30 -11.19
N LYS A 104 4.29 -21.49 -10.80
CA LYS A 104 5.73 -21.86 -10.75
C LYS A 104 6.46 -21.78 -12.09
N LYS A 105 5.75 -21.90 -13.21
CA LYS A 105 6.36 -21.82 -14.56
C LYS A 105 6.73 -20.41 -14.97
N ARG A 106 6.13 -19.39 -14.33
CA ARG A 106 6.28 -17.98 -14.68
C ARG A 106 7.40 -17.30 -13.88
N LYS A 107 8.02 -16.32 -14.51
CA LYS A 107 8.99 -15.43 -13.88
C LYS A 107 8.34 -14.11 -13.53
N TYR A 108 8.36 -13.80 -12.25
CA TYR A 108 7.72 -12.60 -11.70
C TYR A 108 8.74 -11.52 -11.37
N LEU A 109 8.36 -10.28 -11.69
CA LEU A 109 9.04 -9.08 -11.25
C LEU A 109 8.09 -8.26 -10.39
N PHE A 110 8.43 -8.07 -9.12
CA PHE A 110 7.70 -7.15 -8.24
C PHE A 110 8.41 -5.80 -8.19
N VAL A 111 7.64 -4.71 -8.28
CA VAL A 111 8.16 -3.35 -8.27
C VAL A 111 7.44 -2.57 -7.17
N ALA A 112 8.15 -2.29 -6.10
CA ALA A 112 7.67 -1.57 -4.93
C ALA A 112 8.16 -0.12 -4.95
N GLY A 113 7.26 0.85 -4.73
CA GLY A 113 7.62 2.26 -4.61
C GLY A 113 7.23 2.84 -3.24
N GLY A 114 8.22 3.24 -2.44
CA GLY A 114 7.99 3.80 -1.10
C GLY A 114 7.17 2.86 -0.22
N VAL A 115 6.03 3.32 0.32
CA VAL A 115 5.13 2.48 1.14
C VAL A 115 4.59 1.26 0.38
N GLY A 116 4.70 1.23 -0.96
CA GLY A 116 4.34 0.06 -1.77
C GLY A 116 5.13 -1.21 -1.44
N SER A 117 6.25 -1.12 -0.73
CA SER A 117 6.97 -2.29 -0.17
C SER A 117 6.09 -3.10 0.80
N ALA A 118 5.18 -2.43 1.52
CA ALA A 118 4.29 -3.09 2.46
C ALA A 118 3.28 -4.06 1.80
N PRO A 119 2.51 -3.67 0.75
CA PRO A 119 1.65 -4.60 0.03
C PRO A 119 2.40 -5.61 -0.87
N VAL A 120 3.63 -5.33 -1.29
CA VAL A 120 4.47 -6.27 -2.05
C VAL A 120 4.97 -7.40 -1.15
N TYR A 121 5.33 -7.11 0.09
CA TYR A 121 5.92 -8.09 1.00
C TYR A 121 5.08 -9.36 1.18
N PRO A 122 3.77 -9.34 1.51
CA PRO A 122 2.97 -10.55 1.69
C PRO A 122 2.84 -11.39 0.41
N GLN A 123 2.87 -10.75 -0.76
CA GLN A 123 2.83 -11.43 -2.05
C GLN A 123 4.13 -12.19 -2.31
N VAL A 124 5.27 -11.51 -2.13
CA VAL A 124 6.60 -12.12 -2.29
C VAL A 124 6.83 -13.22 -1.26
N LYS A 125 6.43 -13.00 0.00
CA LYS A 125 6.48 -14.02 1.06
C LYS A 125 5.67 -15.26 0.70
N CYS A 126 4.45 -15.09 0.19
CA CYS A 126 3.61 -16.20 -0.25
C CYS A 126 4.27 -16.98 -1.41
N MET A 127 4.85 -16.30 -2.40
CA MET A 127 5.59 -16.93 -3.48
C MET A 127 6.77 -17.76 -2.94
N HIS A 128 7.56 -17.17 -2.03
CA HIS A 128 8.70 -17.84 -1.39
C HIS A 128 8.28 -19.08 -0.61
N GLU A 129 7.20 -19.03 0.17
CA GLU A 129 6.65 -20.16 0.94
C GLU A 129 6.21 -21.31 0.03
N HIS A 130 5.88 -21.02 -1.24
CA HIS A 130 5.55 -22.01 -2.25
C HIS A 130 6.75 -22.43 -3.13
N GLY A 131 7.97 -22.00 -2.78
CA GLY A 131 9.21 -22.32 -3.50
C GLY A 131 9.36 -21.60 -4.84
N ILE A 132 8.79 -20.40 -4.97
CA ILE A 132 8.87 -19.57 -6.18
C ILE A 132 9.80 -18.39 -5.90
N ASP A 133 10.94 -18.37 -6.56
CA ASP A 133 11.89 -17.25 -6.50
C ASP A 133 11.42 -16.13 -7.43
N VAL A 134 11.30 -14.93 -6.88
CA VAL A 134 10.88 -13.74 -7.62
C VAL A 134 11.93 -12.64 -7.52
N ASP A 135 12.05 -11.83 -8.56
CA ASP A 135 12.85 -10.61 -8.52
C ASP A 135 12.02 -9.46 -7.97
N VAL A 136 12.61 -8.68 -7.07
CA VAL A 136 11.97 -7.52 -6.44
C VAL A 136 12.81 -6.28 -6.69
N ILE A 137 12.18 -5.20 -7.16
CA ILE A 137 12.76 -3.86 -7.20
C ILE A 137 12.10 -3.05 -6.10
N GLU A 138 12.90 -2.54 -5.17
CA GLU A 138 12.45 -1.60 -4.15
C GLU A 138 13.00 -0.22 -4.45
N GLY A 139 12.11 0.74 -4.71
CA GLY A 139 12.47 2.12 -5.01
C GLY A 139 11.98 3.10 -3.96
N SER A 140 12.81 4.06 -3.60
CA SER A 140 12.46 5.14 -2.69
C SER A 140 13.11 6.45 -3.11
N LYS A 141 12.62 7.58 -2.59
CA LYS A 141 13.27 8.88 -2.83
C LYS A 141 14.66 8.96 -2.22
N THR A 142 14.85 8.40 -1.03
CA THR A 142 16.07 8.44 -0.24
C THR A 142 16.16 7.19 0.65
N LYS A 143 17.36 6.83 1.09
CA LYS A 143 17.62 5.70 1.99
C LYS A 143 16.72 5.70 3.22
N SER A 144 16.51 6.86 3.85
CA SER A 144 15.74 6.96 5.09
C SER A 144 14.25 6.65 4.95
N LEU A 145 13.74 6.48 3.72
CA LEU A 145 12.35 6.12 3.43
C LEU A 145 12.19 4.68 2.92
N LEU A 146 13.28 3.91 2.84
CA LEU A 146 13.21 2.46 2.57
C LEU A 146 12.64 1.75 3.80
N ILE A 147 11.74 0.82 3.56
CA ILE A 147 11.07 0.05 4.62
C ILE A 147 11.06 -1.43 4.27
N LEU A 148 11.14 -2.29 5.28
CA LEU A 148 11.04 -3.75 5.11
C LEU A 148 12.14 -4.39 4.23
N GLU A 149 13.25 -3.70 3.95
CA GLU A 149 14.34 -4.20 3.11
C GLU A 149 14.83 -5.58 3.57
N ASP A 150 15.11 -5.74 4.86
CA ASP A 150 15.58 -7.02 5.41
C ASP A 150 14.53 -8.13 5.26
N LYS A 151 13.24 -7.80 5.43
CA LYS A 151 12.14 -8.74 5.25
C LYS A 151 12.01 -9.14 3.78
N LEU A 152 12.06 -8.19 2.85
CA LEU A 152 12.03 -8.47 1.42
C LEU A 152 13.24 -9.28 0.98
N LYS A 153 14.44 -8.94 1.46
CA LYS A 153 15.68 -9.66 1.17
C LYS A 153 15.64 -11.13 1.63
N ALA A 154 14.92 -11.41 2.72
CA ALA A 154 14.80 -12.77 3.25
C ALA A 154 13.89 -13.67 2.40
N VAL A 155 12.98 -13.10 1.61
CA VAL A 155 11.95 -13.85 0.84
C VAL A 155 12.05 -13.65 -0.67
N ALA A 156 12.79 -12.66 -1.16
CA ALA A 156 13.01 -12.45 -2.59
C ALA A 156 14.11 -13.38 -3.11
N GLY A 157 13.99 -13.83 -4.35
CA GLY A 157 15.10 -14.49 -5.07
C GLY A 157 16.25 -13.50 -5.33
N ASN A 158 15.92 -12.29 -5.82
CA ASN A 158 16.83 -11.16 -5.90
C ASN A 158 16.11 -9.88 -5.49
N LEU A 159 16.79 -9.05 -4.69
CA LEU A 159 16.33 -7.71 -4.33
C LEU A 159 17.23 -6.64 -4.94
N TYR A 160 16.65 -5.74 -5.71
CA TYR A 160 17.31 -4.59 -6.33
C TYR A 160 16.79 -3.32 -5.67
N VAL A 161 17.64 -2.62 -4.94
CA VAL A 161 17.28 -1.38 -4.26
C VAL A 161 17.76 -0.18 -5.08
N THR A 162 16.90 0.83 -5.21
CA THR A 162 17.25 2.09 -5.88
C THR A 162 16.72 3.29 -5.11
N THR A 163 17.49 4.38 -5.10
CA THR A 163 17.05 5.66 -4.52
C THR A 163 17.17 6.78 -5.55
N ASP A 164 16.15 7.64 -5.64
CA ASP A 164 16.12 8.72 -6.63
C ASP A 164 17.33 9.67 -6.47
N ASP A 165 17.70 9.96 -5.21
CA ASP A 165 18.82 10.85 -4.88
C ASP A 165 20.20 10.17 -4.90
N GLY A 166 20.26 8.84 -4.96
CA GLY A 166 21.49 8.07 -4.91
C GLY A 166 22.10 7.95 -3.52
N SER A 167 21.32 8.16 -2.46
CA SER A 167 21.78 8.04 -1.07
C SER A 167 22.05 6.60 -0.63
N TYR A 168 21.57 5.61 -1.40
CA TYR A 168 21.78 4.20 -1.10
C TYR A 168 21.67 3.33 -2.35
N GLU A 169 22.53 2.29 -2.43
CA GLU A 169 22.64 1.32 -3.53
C GLU A 169 22.68 2.03 -4.90
N ARG A 170 21.74 1.77 -5.76
CA ARG A 170 21.68 2.36 -7.10
C ARG A 170 21.00 3.72 -7.07
N LYS A 171 21.55 4.71 -7.79
CA LYS A 171 20.85 5.96 -8.07
C LYS A 171 19.94 5.79 -9.28
N GLY A 172 18.68 6.21 -9.17
CA GLY A 172 17.75 6.26 -10.29
C GLY A 172 16.35 5.75 -9.94
N MET A 173 15.46 5.78 -10.91
CA MET A 173 14.08 5.35 -10.76
C MET A 173 13.93 3.84 -11.00
N VAL A 174 12.88 3.23 -10.47
CA VAL A 174 12.54 1.81 -10.67
C VAL A 174 12.46 1.42 -12.15
N THR A 175 12.01 2.33 -13.01
CA THR A 175 11.93 2.12 -14.47
C THR A 175 13.30 1.92 -15.12
N GLU A 176 14.33 2.59 -14.61
CA GLU A 176 15.70 2.42 -15.09
C GLU A 176 16.27 1.05 -14.67
N VAL A 177 15.88 0.56 -13.50
CA VAL A 177 16.26 -0.78 -13.03
C VAL A 177 15.55 -1.85 -13.88
N ILE A 178 14.25 -1.70 -14.16
CA ILE A 178 13.52 -2.62 -15.06
C ILE A 178 14.20 -2.70 -16.43
N LYS A 179 14.51 -1.54 -17.01
CA LYS A 179 15.16 -1.46 -18.31
C LYS A 179 16.52 -2.15 -18.32
N ASP A 180 17.32 -1.91 -17.28
CA ASP A 180 18.62 -2.55 -17.12
C ASP A 180 18.53 -4.08 -17.00
N LEU A 181 17.60 -4.58 -16.17
CA LEU A 181 17.39 -6.02 -16.01
C LEU A 181 16.98 -6.70 -17.32
N VAL A 182 16.12 -6.06 -18.10
CA VAL A 182 15.59 -6.65 -19.34
C VAL A 182 16.55 -6.45 -20.52
N GLU A 183 16.99 -5.22 -20.77
CA GLU A 183 17.79 -4.89 -21.98
C GLU A 183 19.27 -5.22 -21.83
N ASN A 184 19.88 -4.94 -20.67
CA ASN A 184 21.32 -5.13 -20.48
C ASN A 184 21.66 -6.51 -19.89
N GLN A 185 20.84 -7.01 -18.94
CA GLN A 185 21.09 -8.30 -18.31
C GLN A 185 20.35 -9.47 -18.99
N GLY A 186 19.46 -9.18 -19.96
CA GLY A 186 18.73 -10.19 -20.74
C GLY A 186 17.70 -10.98 -19.93
N LYS A 187 17.28 -10.47 -18.76
CA LYS A 187 16.24 -11.12 -17.95
C LYS A 187 14.89 -11.06 -18.67
N LYS A 188 14.12 -12.11 -18.50
CA LYS A 188 12.75 -12.20 -19.05
C LYS A 188 11.77 -12.38 -17.92
N TYR A 189 10.67 -11.67 -17.98
CA TYR A 189 9.58 -11.76 -17.01
C TYR A 189 8.26 -12.01 -17.73
N ASP A 190 7.46 -12.92 -17.17
CA ASP A 190 6.14 -13.25 -17.69
C ASP A 190 5.07 -12.36 -17.06
N VAL A 191 5.31 -11.86 -15.84
CA VAL A 191 4.41 -10.96 -15.11
C VAL A 191 5.23 -9.94 -14.33
N CYS A 192 4.81 -8.67 -14.41
CA CYS A 192 5.27 -7.60 -13.53
C CYS A 192 4.12 -7.20 -12.59
N VAL A 193 4.39 -7.06 -11.30
CA VAL A 193 3.46 -6.53 -10.32
C VAL A 193 4.02 -5.23 -9.77
N ALA A 194 3.36 -4.10 -10.01
CA ALA A 194 3.84 -2.79 -9.60
C ALA A 194 2.90 -2.14 -8.57
N ILE A 195 3.43 -1.81 -7.39
CA ILE A 195 2.67 -1.22 -6.29
C ILE A 195 3.42 -0.02 -5.71
N GLY A 196 2.75 1.13 -5.68
CA GLY A 196 3.35 2.36 -5.18
C GLY A 196 2.56 3.61 -5.59
N PRO A 197 3.22 4.76 -5.67
CA PRO A 197 2.58 5.99 -6.14
C PRO A 197 1.97 5.82 -7.53
N MET A 198 0.77 6.39 -7.74
CA MET A 198 0.02 6.27 -9.01
C MET A 198 0.87 6.65 -10.22
N ILE A 199 1.68 7.71 -10.08
CA ILE A 199 2.57 8.18 -11.14
C ILE A 199 3.68 7.16 -11.46
N MET A 200 4.23 6.48 -10.44
CA MET A 200 5.22 5.41 -10.65
C MET A 200 4.60 4.25 -11.42
N MET A 201 3.42 3.77 -10.99
CA MET A 201 2.72 2.69 -11.66
C MET A 201 2.41 3.03 -13.12
N LYS A 202 1.99 4.27 -13.41
CA LYS A 202 1.79 4.76 -14.79
C LYS A 202 3.04 4.61 -15.65
N PHE A 203 4.21 5.05 -15.16
CA PHE A 203 5.46 4.96 -15.91
C PHE A 203 5.98 3.53 -16.03
N VAL A 204 5.83 2.72 -14.98
CA VAL A 204 6.14 1.28 -15.05
C VAL A 204 5.30 0.61 -16.12
N CYS A 205 3.97 0.82 -16.13
CA CYS A 205 3.08 0.24 -17.14
C CYS A 205 3.40 0.70 -18.56
N LYS A 206 3.78 1.97 -18.74
CA LYS A 206 4.23 2.46 -20.05
C LYS A 206 5.46 1.70 -20.53
N LEU A 207 6.48 1.55 -19.68
CA LEU A 207 7.71 0.84 -20.03
C LEU A 207 7.47 -0.65 -20.25
N THR A 208 6.74 -1.32 -19.36
CA THR A 208 6.48 -2.77 -19.48
C THR A 208 5.63 -3.10 -20.69
N LYS A 209 4.76 -2.18 -21.13
CA LYS A 209 4.01 -2.32 -22.40
C LYS A 209 4.94 -2.30 -23.60
N GLU A 210 5.94 -1.41 -23.62
CA GLU A 210 6.97 -1.36 -24.68
C GLU A 210 7.85 -2.62 -24.67
N LEU A 211 8.12 -3.18 -23.48
CA LEU A 211 8.90 -4.41 -23.29
C LEU A 211 8.08 -5.70 -23.49
N GLY A 212 6.76 -5.59 -23.68
CA GLY A 212 5.86 -6.74 -23.85
C GLY A 212 5.65 -7.57 -22.59
N ILE A 213 5.79 -6.98 -21.40
CA ILE A 213 5.61 -7.66 -20.10
C ILE A 213 4.22 -7.35 -19.54
N PRO A 214 3.31 -8.32 -19.44
CA PRO A 214 2.03 -8.15 -18.75
C PRO A 214 2.23 -7.57 -17.35
N THR A 215 1.45 -6.55 -16.98
CA THR A 215 1.69 -5.82 -15.74
C THR A 215 0.40 -5.65 -14.94
N ILE A 216 0.44 -6.08 -13.69
CA ILE A 216 -0.60 -5.90 -12.69
C ILE A 216 -0.23 -4.71 -11.82
N VAL A 217 -1.19 -3.86 -11.48
CA VAL A 217 -1.02 -2.75 -10.55
C VAL A 217 -2.04 -2.82 -9.44
N SER A 218 -1.63 -2.52 -8.21
CA SER A 218 -2.56 -2.39 -7.08
C SER A 218 -2.92 -0.92 -6.89
N LEU A 219 -4.18 -0.57 -7.21
CA LEU A 219 -4.65 0.80 -7.20
C LEU A 219 -5.11 1.22 -5.80
N ASN A 220 -4.81 2.47 -5.44
CA ASN A 220 -5.14 3.07 -4.16
C ASN A 220 -6.05 4.32 -4.31
N PRO A 221 -7.24 4.20 -4.94
CA PRO A 221 -8.18 5.31 -5.01
C PRO A 221 -8.77 5.61 -3.63
N ILE A 222 -9.48 6.75 -3.54
CA ILE A 222 -10.27 7.07 -2.34
C ILE A 222 -11.31 5.97 -2.13
N MET A 223 -11.35 5.39 -0.93
CA MET A 223 -12.32 4.39 -0.52
C MET A 223 -13.00 4.83 0.78
N VAL A 224 -14.31 4.58 0.89
CA VAL A 224 -15.10 4.91 2.08
C VAL A 224 -15.79 3.68 2.63
N ASP A 225 -16.62 3.04 1.81
CA ASP A 225 -17.44 1.90 2.21
C ASP A 225 -16.65 0.57 2.18
N GLY A 226 -15.95 0.30 1.09
CA GLY A 226 -15.16 -0.93 0.92
C GLY A 226 -15.94 -2.14 0.41
N THR A 227 -17.25 -2.01 0.16
CA THR A 227 -18.15 -3.11 -0.26
C THR A 227 -18.83 -2.89 -1.62
N GLY A 228 -18.38 -1.86 -2.37
CA GLY A 228 -18.89 -1.55 -3.72
C GLY A 228 -20.13 -0.67 -3.75
N MET A 229 -20.69 -0.27 -2.61
CA MET A 229 -21.96 0.47 -2.58
C MET A 229 -21.82 1.97 -2.88
N CYS A 230 -20.79 2.64 -2.35
CA CYS A 230 -20.68 4.09 -2.44
C CYS A 230 -20.07 4.61 -3.75
N GLY A 231 -19.37 3.78 -4.53
CA GLY A 231 -18.74 4.14 -5.79
C GLY A 231 -17.57 5.15 -5.66
N ALA A 232 -17.08 5.44 -4.45
CA ALA A 232 -15.97 6.36 -4.23
C ALA A 232 -14.68 5.86 -4.91
N CYS A 233 -14.43 4.55 -4.87
CA CYS A 233 -13.25 3.88 -5.39
C CYS A 233 -13.30 3.53 -6.88
N ARG A 234 -14.25 4.11 -7.63
CA ARG A 234 -14.34 3.79 -9.07
C ARG A 234 -13.12 4.22 -9.85
N VAL A 235 -12.69 3.34 -10.72
CA VAL A 235 -11.57 3.50 -11.66
C VAL A 235 -12.02 3.09 -13.06
N SER A 236 -11.36 3.56 -14.11
CA SER A 236 -11.61 3.13 -15.48
C SER A 236 -10.52 2.15 -15.89
N VAL A 237 -10.92 0.95 -16.29
CA VAL A 237 -10.03 -0.13 -16.73
C VAL A 237 -10.58 -0.70 -18.03
N GLY A 238 -9.82 -0.61 -19.11
CA GLY A 238 -10.27 -1.06 -20.46
C GLY A 238 -11.52 -0.32 -20.97
N GLY A 239 -11.74 0.92 -20.52
CA GLY A 239 -12.93 1.71 -20.88
C GLY A 239 -14.17 1.40 -20.02
N GLU A 240 -14.11 0.43 -19.13
CA GLU A 240 -15.19 0.09 -18.20
C GLU A 240 -14.96 0.69 -16.82
N VAL A 241 -16.04 1.01 -16.11
CA VAL A 241 -15.99 1.43 -14.70
C VAL A 241 -15.87 0.19 -13.82
N LYS A 242 -14.84 0.15 -12.99
CA LYS A 242 -14.63 -0.87 -11.95
C LYS A 242 -14.59 -0.21 -10.58
N PHE A 243 -14.89 -0.98 -9.54
CA PHE A 243 -14.79 -0.54 -8.15
C PHE A 243 -13.61 -1.24 -7.48
N ALA A 244 -12.54 -0.49 -7.20
CA ALA A 244 -11.31 -1.08 -6.69
C ALA A 244 -11.48 -1.86 -5.37
N CYS A 245 -12.50 -1.56 -4.58
CA CYS A 245 -12.77 -2.27 -3.34
C CYS A 245 -13.43 -3.65 -3.49
N VAL A 246 -13.99 -3.98 -4.66
CA VAL A 246 -14.65 -5.29 -4.89
C VAL A 246 -14.16 -5.98 -6.16
N ASP A 247 -13.81 -5.22 -7.23
CA ASP A 247 -13.26 -5.76 -8.47
C ASP A 247 -11.73 -5.87 -8.44
N GLY A 248 -11.06 -5.13 -7.53
CA GLY A 248 -9.63 -5.04 -7.34
C GLY A 248 -9.21 -5.35 -5.90
N PRO A 249 -8.15 -4.74 -5.40
CA PRO A 249 -7.47 -3.52 -5.87
C PRO A 249 -6.51 -3.72 -7.06
N GLU A 250 -6.24 -4.97 -7.44
CA GLU A 250 -5.32 -5.30 -8.51
C GLU A 250 -6.03 -5.33 -9.87
N PHE A 251 -5.39 -4.73 -10.87
CA PHE A 251 -5.92 -4.64 -12.25
C PHE A 251 -4.79 -4.75 -13.27
N ASP A 252 -5.14 -5.12 -14.52
CA ASP A 252 -4.24 -4.99 -15.67
C ASP A 252 -3.83 -3.52 -15.83
N GLY A 253 -2.57 -3.23 -15.51
CA GLY A 253 -2.03 -1.87 -15.54
C GLY A 253 -2.00 -1.26 -16.93
N HIS A 254 -1.96 -2.07 -18.00
CA HIS A 254 -1.99 -1.58 -19.37
C HIS A 254 -3.37 -1.09 -19.81
N LEU A 255 -4.42 -1.42 -19.05
CA LEU A 255 -5.81 -1.03 -19.31
C LEU A 255 -6.31 0.09 -18.40
N VAL A 256 -5.55 0.45 -17.34
CA VAL A 256 -5.93 1.50 -16.37
C VAL A 256 -5.82 2.90 -16.97
N ASP A 257 -6.87 3.71 -16.82
CA ASP A 257 -6.82 5.15 -17.06
C ASP A 257 -6.20 5.87 -15.84
N PHE A 258 -4.87 5.94 -15.82
CA PHE A 258 -4.13 6.59 -14.75
C PHE A 258 -4.39 8.09 -14.64
N ASP A 259 -4.67 8.77 -15.76
CA ASP A 259 -4.92 10.23 -15.74
C ASP A 259 -6.23 10.54 -15.02
N GLN A 260 -7.27 9.75 -15.30
CA GLN A 260 -8.54 9.85 -14.58
C GLN A 260 -8.35 9.49 -13.10
N ALA A 261 -7.62 8.41 -12.79
CA ALA A 261 -7.39 7.96 -11.41
C ALA A 261 -6.63 9.01 -10.60
N MET A 262 -5.56 9.61 -11.13
CA MET A 262 -4.82 10.71 -10.48
C MET A 262 -5.68 11.96 -10.29
N LYS A 263 -6.51 12.33 -11.27
CA LYS A 263 -7.44 13.46 -11.15
C LYS A 263 -8.45 13.24 -10.02
N ARG A 264 -8.94 12.02 -9.85
CA ARG A 264 -9.86 11.67 -8.77
C ARG A 264 -9.21 11.74 -7.39
N GLN A 265 -7.94 11.38 -7.26
CA GLN A 265 -7.19 11.52 -5.99
C GLN A 265 -7.06 12.98 -5.51
N GLN A 266 -7.32 13.97 -6.36
CA GLN A 266 -7.26 15.39 -6.01
C GLN A 266 -8.58 15.94 -5.46
N MET A 267 -9.68 15.16 -5.48
CA MET A 267 -11.04 15.67 -5.25
C MET A 267 -11.27 16.35 -3.90
N TYR A 268 -10.58 15.92 -2.83
CA TYR A 268 -10.78 16.41 -1.46
C TYR A 268 -9.56 17.13 -0.88
N LYS A 269 -8.61 17.55 -1.70
CA LYS A 269 -7.37 18.17 -1.20
C LYS A 269 -7.59 19.46 -0.39
N THR A 270 -8.62 20.23 -0.71
CA THR A 270 -8.96 21.45 0.05
C THR A 270 -9.46 21.10 1.44
N GLU A 271 -10.35 20.10 1.54
CA GLU A 271 -10.91 19.60 2.79
C GLU A 271 -9.83 18.93 3.65
N GLU A 272 -8.97 18.13 3.04
CA GLU A 272 -7.81 17.50 3.68
C GLU A 272 -6.86 18.57 4.26
N GLY A 273 -6.56 19.63 3.48
CA GLY A 273 -5.73 20.75 3.94
C GLY A 273 -6.33 21.48 5.13
N ARG A 274 -7.63 21.74 5.12
CA ARG A 274 -8.35 22.35 6.26
C ARG A 274 -8.33 21.44 7.49
N ALA A 275 -8.51 20.14 7.32
CA ALA A 275 -8.45 19.18 8.42
C ALA A 275 -7.07 19.14 9.08
N ILE A 276 -6.00 19.18 8.28
CA ILE A 276 -4.61 19.23 8.77
C ILE A 276 -4.40 20.51 9.59
N LEU A 277 -4.79 21.67 9.07
CA LEU A 277 -4.66 22.96 9.79
C LEU A 277 -5.40 22.92 11.13
N LYS A 278 -6.65 22.49 11.14
CA LYS A 278 -7.45 22.34 12.38
C LYS A 278 -6.79 21.42 13.38
N PHE A 279 -6.22 20.30 12.92
CA PHE A 279 -5.50 19.38 13.80
C PHE A 279 -4.23 19.99 14.40
N GLN A 280 -3.49 20.75 13.62
CA GLN A 280 -2.28 21.46 14.07
C GLN A 280 -2.61 22.60 15.03
N GLU A 281 -3.66 23.40 14.78
CA GLU A 281 -4.15 24.45 15.66
C GLU A 281 -4.58 23.87 17.02
N GLY A 282 -5.30 22.77 17.05
CA GLY A 282 -5.68 22.08 18.30
C GLY A 282 -4.48 21.64 19.15
N LYS A 283 -3.30 21.43 18.54
CA LYS A 283 -2.05 21.10 19.26
C LYS A 283 -1.29 22.34 19.74
N THR A 284 -1.47 23.51 19.12
CA THR A 284 -0.77 24.74 19.51
C THR A 284 -1.45 25.47 20.65
N HIS A 285 -2.72 25.19 20.95
CA HIS A 285 -3.50 25.84 22.03
C HIS A 285 -3.36 25.17 23.42
N HIS A 286 -2.28 24.43 23.68
CA HIS A 286 -1.93 24.01 25.05
C HIS A 286 -1.16 25.08 25.86
N GLY A 287 -1.24 26.35 25.44
CA GLY A 287 -0.68 27.50 26.17
C GLY A 287 -1.77 28.53 26.46
N GLY A 288 -2.40 28.39 27.62
CA GLY A 288 -3.18 29.35 28.38
C GLY A 288 -3.66 30.62 27.71
N CYS A 289 -4.93 30.68 27.36
CA CYS A 289 -5.73 31.86 27.56
C CYS A 289 -6.86 31.47 28.53
N GLY A 290 -6.54 31.49 29.80
CA GLY A 290 -7.56 31.59 30.83
C GLY A 290 -8.28 32.94 30.63
N ASN A 291 -9.63 32.91 30.73
CA ASN A 291 -10.53 34.04 30.72
C ASN A 291 -10.91 34.65 29.37
N CYS A 292 -11.89 34.07 28.73
CA CYS A 292 -12.97 34.83 28.09
C CYS A 292 -14.30 34.25 28.60
N GLY A 293 -14.52 34.33 29.89
CA GLY A 293 -15.86 34.41 30.46
C GLY A 293 -16.37 35.83 30.23
N GLY A 294 -17.27 35.99 29.33
CA GLY A 294 -18.08 37.20 29.11
C GLY A 294 -19.52 36.75 29.22
N GLU A 295 -20.13 37.09 30.35
CA GLU A 295 -21.58 37.16 30.55
C GLU A 295 -22.19 38.09 29.48
N GLU A 296 -23.21 37.61 28.78
CA GLU A 296 -24.56 38.11 28.71
C GLU A 296 -25.41 37.27 27.79
#